data_e6439ecc70c13e3a90d4f02e1c4ac531
#
_entry.id   e6439ecc70c13e3a90d4f02e1c4ac531
#
_cell.length_a   1.000
_cell.length_b   1.000
_cell.length_c   1.000
_cell.angle_alpha   90.00
_cell.angle_beta   90.00
_cell.angle_gamma   90.00
#
_symmetry.space_group_name_H-M   'P 1'
#
loop_
_entity.id
_entity.type
_entity.pdbx_description
1 polymer ?
#
loop_
_entity_poly.entity_id
_entity_poly.type
_entity_poly.pdbx_seq_one_letter_code
_entity_poly.pdbx_strand_id
1 'polypeptide(L)'
;MIDIVGAFMKAGFTLEGDMPNLSGDDAESAGHPGVAPTEAATKSNVTDASAKVASSTVAADAVETNAAASTTAKANTEENSEAKAEDAVQDSERVEQLKGFLKRLGTGEDLGAVREDFASQFAHVEASEIMKAEQGLMREGTPLAEVQQLCDLHSALFHGSTIHEQMESEHAKVEAVLEAQEKSKSVVSLIETVGHPLHQLTEENKALDALIESIRPKVADKTATVDDVNAVRQVSVHYAKKGDLLYPHLKVAYDISGPSMVMWTVDGDIRDQLGDLAKSSQSVDDWYRRFDELLTRAQEMIYKEQNILFPICAENFSTEEWYQIYKDTAQYEEIFGVKRTAWPEAETALATQTTKASGDDNTIALIGGSLTVDQLNAMLNTMPMEVTFVDHEDINRYFNDGEKVFKRPTTAIGRDVYSCHPPKVEPIVRGIIDSFRKGDRDNVAVWLEKQGRPFYVNYMAVRDQNNNYIGTLELVQDMQFAKDHFARTK
;
A
#
# COMPACT_ATOMS: atom_id res chain seq x y z
N MET A 1 -2.84 -11.95 -3.44
CA MET A 1 -2.57 -11.07 -4.61
C MET A 1 -2.65 -11.93 -5.86
N ILE A 2 -3.28 -11.46 -6.90
CA ILE A 2 -3.48 -12.19 -8.17
C ILE A 2 -2.18 -12.06 -8.96
N ASP A 3 -1.88 -13.04 -9.83
CA ASP A 3 -0.85 -12.90 -10.86
C ASP A 3 -1.31 -11.89 -11.94
N ILE A 4 -1.42 -10.63 -11.51
CA ILE A 4 -1.74 -9.51 -12.40
C ILE A 4 -0.62 -9.32 -13.41
N VAL A 5 0.64 -9.48 -13.01
CA VAL A 5 1.80 -9.37 -13.88
C VAL A 5 1.73 -10.40 -15.01
N GLY A 6 1.48 -11.68 -14.67
CA GLY A 6 1.31 -12.72 -15.68
C GLY A 6 0.10 -12.49 -16.61
N ALA A 7 -0.98 -11.89 -16.10
CA ALA A 7 -2.14 -11.54 -16.90
C ALA A 7 -1.82 -10.39 -17.89
N PHE A 8 -1.10 -9.36 -17.46
CA PHE A 8 -0.63 -8.28 -18.32
C PHE A 8 0.40 -8.75 -19.35
N MET A 9 1.34 -9.62 -18.96
CA MET A 9 2.31 -10.22 -19.88
C MET A 9 1.61 -11.04 -20.98
N LYS A 10 0.56 -11.80 -20.64
CA LYS A 10 -0.27 -12.50 -21.63
C LYS A 10 -1.07 -11.54 -22.52
N ALA A 11 -1.40 -10.36 -22.04
CA ALA A 11 -2.05 -9.30 -22.82
C ALA A 11 -1.05 -8.48 -23.66
N GLY A 12 0.25 -8.85 -23.70
CA GLY A 12 1.27 -8.25 -24.54
C GLY A 12 1.98 -7.04 -23.94
N PHE A 13 1.93 -6.86 -22.60
CA PHE A 13 2.71 -5.83 -21.91
C PHE A 13 4.06 -6.41 -21.46
N THR A 14 5.14 -5.62 -21.64
CA THR A 14 6.50 -5.97 -21.19
C THR A 14 6.88 -5.15 -19.95
N LEU A 15 7.75 -5.69 -19.10
CA LEU A 15 8.27 -4.99 -17.91
C LEU A 15 9.30 -3.89 -18.26
N GLU A 16 9.79 -3.89 -19.49
CA GLU A 16 10.76 -2.90 -20.00
C GLU A 16 10.04 -1.89 -20.88
N GLY A 17 9.40 -0.88 -20.35
CA GLY A 17 9.02 0.41 -20.97
C GLY A 17 8.60 0.51 -22.46
N ASP A 18 8.77 -0.53 -23.25
CA ASP A 18 8.39 -0.58 -24.65
C ASP A 18 7.07 -1.30 -24.83
N MET A 19 6.01 -0.54 -25.09
CA MET A 19 4.71 -1.05 -25.47
C MET A 19 4.81 -1.72 -26.83
N PRO A 20 4.40 -2.98 -27.00
CA PRO A 20 4.36 -3.59 -28.32
C PRO A 20 3.40 -2.82 -29.22
N ASN A 21 3.88 -2.44 -30.37
CA ASN A 21 3.09 -1.78 -31.40
C ASN A 21 2.10 -2.80 -32.01
N LEU A 22 0.88 -2.86 -31.47
CA LEU A 22 -0.20 -3.72 -31.99
C LEU A 22 -0.92 -3.04 -33.15
N SER A 23 -0.15 -2.54 -34.15
CA SER A 23 -0.65 -2.24 -35.46
C SER A 23 -0.37 -3.45 -36.37
N GLY A 24 -1.27 -4.39 -36.43
CA GLY A 24 -1.12 -5.58 -37.27
C GLY A 24 -2.40 -6.40 -37.24
N ASP A 25 -3.23 -6.14 -38.23
CA ASP A 25 -4.12 -7.05 -38.94
C ASP A 25 -4.47 -8.39 -38.25
N ASP A 26 -5.61 -8.44 -37.58
CA ASP A 26 -6.50 -9.60 -37.55
C ASP A 26 -7.90 -9.15 -37.08
N ALA A 27 -8.56 -8.36 -37.94
CA ALA A 27 -9.99 -8.07 -37.83
C ALA A 27 -10.68 -8.61 -39.08
N GLU A 28 -10.88 -9.92 -39.15
CA GLU A 28 -11.82 -10.51 -40.08
C GLU A 28 -13.22 -10.62 -39.48
N SER A 29 -14.09 -9.82 -40.05
CA SER A 29 -15.52 -10.00 -40.32
C SER A 29 -16.45 -10.36 -39.13
N ALA A 30 -17.14 -9.34 -38.64
CA ALA A 30 -18.58 -9.45 -38.38
C ALA A 30 -19.24 -8.12 -38.79
N GLY A 31 -19.85 -8.12 -39.95
CA GLY A 31 -20.51 -6.93 -40.53
C GLY A 31 -21.75 -6.51 -39.75
N HIS A 32 -21.86 -5.22 -39.53
CA HIS A 32 -23.13 -4.55 -39.25
C HIS A 32 -23.39 -3.50 -40.30
N PRO A 33 -24.63 -3.34 -40.76
CA PRO A 33 -24.97 -2.48 -41.89
C PRO A 33 -24.96 -1.01 -41.51
N GLY A 34 -24.38 -0.22 -42.38
CA GLY A 34 -24.22 1.21 -42.20
C GLY A 34 -25.52 2.01 -42.26
N VAL A 35 -25.51 3.10 -41.53
CA VAL A 35 -26.38 4.26 -41.76
C VAL A 35 -25.46 5.43 -42.07
N ALA A 36 -25.68 6.00 -43.25
CA ALA A 36 -24.93 7.13 -43.79
C ALA A 36 -25.26 8.44 -43.03
N PRO A 37 -24.33 9.40 -42.92
CA PRO A 37 -24.61 10.71 -42.36
C PRO A 37 -25.20 11.65 -43.39
N THR A 38 -26.29 12.31 -43.02
CA THR A 38 -26.81 13.47 -43.77
C THR A 38 -26.19 14.75 -43.25
N GLU A 39 -25.50 15.46 -44.14
CA GLU A 39 -25.08 16.85 -43.98
C GLU A 39 -26.30 17.78 -43.89
N ALA A 40 -26.27 18.70 -42.95
CA ALA A 40 -26.97 19.99 -43.06
C ALA A 40 -26.19 21.06 -42.28
N ALA A 41 -25.57 21.92 -43.07
CA ALA A 41 -24.95 23.15 -42.60
C ALA A 41 -26.03 24.20 -42.33
N THR A 42 -25.90 24.92 -41.19
CA THR A 42 -26.42 26.28 -41.09
C THR A 42 -25.51 27.15 -40.22
N LYS A 43 -25.03 28.20 -40.83
CA LYS A 43 -24.30 29.34 -40.20
C LYS A 43 -25.29 30.31 -39.59
N SER A 44 -24.99 30.91 -38.46
CA SER A 44 -25.25 32.32 -38.13
C SER A 44 -24.51 32.68 -36.82
N ASN A 45 -23.52 33.47 -36.90
CA ASN A 45 -23.33 34.89 -36.59
C ASN A 45 -23.71 35.37 -35.17
N VAL A 46 -22.66 35.69 -34.44
CA VAL A 46 -22.29 36.99 -33.77
C VAL A 46 -23.28 37.60 -32.82
N THR A 47 -22.91 37.81 -31.58
CA THR A 47 -22.68 39.16 -31.04
C THR A 47 -21.96 39.13 -29.68
N ASP A 48 -21.03 40.04 -29.64
CA ASP A 48 -20.19 40.53 -28.55
C ASP A 48 -21.03 41.23 -27.45
N ALA A 49 -20.74 41.06 -26.20
CA ALA A 49 -21.13 42.00 -25.14
C ALA A 49 -20.17 41.92 -23.96
N SER A 50 -19.23 42.84 -23.95
CA SER A 50 -18.45 43.23 -22.79
C SER A 50 -19.32 43.84 -21.69
N ALA A 51 -19.13 43.42 -20.43
CA ALA A 51 -19.53 44.21 -19.28
C ALA A 51 -18.48 44.17 -18.16
N LYS A 52 -17.84 45.28 -17.95
CA LYS A 52 -17.10 45.70 -16.75
C LYS A 52 -18.03 45.83 -15.56
N VAL A 53 -17.58 45.41 -14.35
CA VAL A 53 -17.88 46.08 -13.05
C VAL A 53 -16.82 45.60 -12.06
N ALA A 54 -15.94 46.36 -11.64
CA ALA A 54 -15.87 47.39 -10.58
C ALA A 54 -15.45 46.82 -9.21
N SER A 55 -14.26 47.21 -8.84
CA SER A 55 -13.61 47.18 -7.54
C SER A 55 -14.41 47.96 -6.48
N SER A 56 -14.52 47.42 -5.28
CA SER A 56 -14.79 48.24 -4.10
C SER A 56 -13.86 47.87 -2.95
N THR A 57 -12.96 48.77 -2.68
CA THR A 57 -12.18 48.92 -1.45
C THR A 57 -13.07 49.44 -0.32
N VAL A 58 -12.97 48.86 0.87
CA VAL A 58 -13.37 49.54 2.12
C VAL A 58 -12.25 49.39 3.15
N ALA A 59 -12.02 50.53 3.80
CA ALA A 59 -10.90 50.92 4.60
C ALA A 59 -10.86 50.27 6.01
N ALA A 60 -9.67 50.40 6.56
CA ALA A 60 -9.26 50.10 7.93
C ALA A 60 -9.95 50.96 8.97
N ASP A 61 -10.17 50.40 10.15
CA ASP A 61 -10.15 51.18 11.38
C ASP A 61 -9.36 50.44 12.48
N ALA A 62 -8.44 51.18 13.09
CA ALA A 62 -7.52 50.76 14.12
C ALA A 62 -8.12 51.00 15.51
N VAL A 63 -7.89 50.06 16.43
CA VAL A 63 -7.90 50.39 17.87
C VAL A 63 -6.68 49.75 18.53
N GLU A 64 -5.79 50.63 19.01
CA GLU A 64 -4.75 50.30 19.97
C GLU A 64 -5.35 49.88 21.30
N THR A 65 -4.78 48.84 21.94
CA THR A 65 -4.31 48.90 23.34
C THR A 65 -3.72 47.53 23.78
N ASN A 66 -2.57 47.66 24.36
CA ASN A 66 -1.87 46.90 25.41
C ASN A 66 -0.63 46.15 25.00
N ALA A 67 0.47 46.86 25.08
CA ALA A 67 1.81 46.36 25.30
C ALA A 67 2.02 46.15 26.81
N ALA A 68 2.09 44.86 27.25
CA ALA A 68 2.81 44.42 28.44
C ALA A 68 2.57 42.95 28.74
N ALA A 69 3.10 42.03 27.90
CA ALA A 69 3.33 40.63 28.25
C ALA A 69 4.19 39.90 27.17
N SER A 70 5.27 40.54 26.72
CA SER A 70 6.04 40.01 25.58
C SER A 70 7.53 39.90 25.83
N THR A 71 7.95 39.57 27.05
CA THR A 71 9.38 39.37 27.32
C THR A 71 9.73 38.00 27.90
N THR A 72 8.75 37.20 28.32
CA THR A 72 8.98 35.84 28.86
C THR A 72 8.68 34.73 27.83
N ALA A 73 7.94 35.00 26.77
CA ALA A 73 7.60 34.01 25.73
C ALA A 73 8.66 33.90 24.59
N LYS A 74 9.53 34.88 24.43
CA LYS A 74 10.60 34.84 23.40
C LYS A 74 11.82 34.06 23.83
N ALA A 75 12.17 34.03 25.11
CA ALA A 75 13.33 33.27 25.59
C ALA A 75 13.08 31.74 25.51
N ASN A 76 11.86 31.29 25.84
CA ASN A 76 11.52 29.86 25.76
C ASN A 76 11.32 29.31 24.32
N THR A 77 11.14 30.20 23.32
CA THR A 77 10.96 29.78 21.93
C THR A 77 12.30 29.67 21.20
N GLU A 78 13.30 30.44 21.59
CA GLU A 78 14.66 30.37 21.03
C GLU A 78 15.47 29.18 21.59
N GLU A 79 15.42 28.92 22.89
CA GLU A 79 16.03 27.72 23.50
C GLU A 79 15.42 26.41 22.96
N ASN A 80 14.10 26.36 22.72
CA ASN A 80 13.43 25.18 22.17
C ASN A 80 13.67 25.00 20.67
N SER A 81 14.06 26.06 19.94
CA SER A 81 14.44 25.96 18.53
C SER A 81 15.90 25.58 18.32
N GLU A 82 16.80 25.97 19.22
CA GLU A 82 18.20 25.57 19.19
C GLU A 82 18.37 24.10 19.60
N ALA A 83 17.70 23.64 20.65
CA ALA A 83 17.70 22.23 21.06
C ALA A 83 17.16 21.31 19.95
N LYS A 84 16.04 21.68 19.30
CA LYS A 84 15.52 20.91 18.16
C LYS A 84 16.43 20.94 16.93
N ALA A 85 17.24 21.98 16.73
CA ALA A 85 18.20 22.04 15.65
C ALA A 85 19.44 21.19 15.94
N GLU A 86 19.89 21.13 17.17
CA GLU A 86 20.99 20.26 17.61
C GLU A 86 20.60 18.77 17.54
N ASP A 87 19.40 18.40 18.02
CA ASP A 87 18.85 17.04 17.89
C ASP A 87 18.72 16.60 16.43
N ALA A 88 18.24 17.48 15.56
CA ALA A 88 18.11 17.17 14.11
C ALA A 88 19.48 16.98 13.42
N VAL A 89 20.52 17.67 13.85
CA VAL A 89 21.88 17.50 13.32
C VAL A 89 22.46 16.18 13.82
N GLN A 90 22.28 15.86 15.08
CA GLN A 90 22.77 14.61 15.67
C GLN A 90 22.06 13.38 15.09
N ASP A 91 20.75 13.45 14.85
CA ASP A 91 19.96 12.42 14.16
C ASP A 91 20.47 12.20 12.73
N SER A 92 20.80 13.29 12.01
CA SER A 92 21.36 13.21 10.67
C SER A 92 22.74 12.56 10.64
N GLU A 93 23.62 12.82 11.60
CA GLU A 93 24.93 12.20 11.68
C GLU A 93 24.85 10.70 11.99
N ARG A 94 23.94 10.29 12.88
CA ARG A 94 23.71 8.88 13.22
C ARG A 94 23.16 8.10 12.01
N VAL A 95 22.23 8.68 11.25
CA VAL A 95 21.69 8.10 10.02
C VAL A 95 22.79 7.91 8.98
N GLU A 96 23.71 8.89 8.81
CA GLU A 96 24.84 8.73 7.88
C GLU A 96 25.84 7.64 8.33
N GLN A 97 26.07 7.48 9.63
CA GLN A 97 26.87 6.38 10.17
C GLN A 97 26.21 5.03 9.89
N LEU A 98 24.89 4.89 10.13
CA LEU A 98 24.13 3.68 9.81
C LEU A 98 24.23 3.33 8.31
N LYS A 99 24.09 4.31 7.42
CA LYS A 99 24.28 4.11 5.97
C LYS A 99 25.69 3.58 5.67
N GLY A 100 26.69 4.03 6.41
CA GLY A 100 28.07 3.54 6.29
C GLY A 100 28.17 2.04 6.59
N PHE A 101 27.54 1.56 7.66
CA PHE A 101 27.51 0.13 8.03
C PHE A 101 26.76 -0.69 6.99
N LEU A 102 25.60 -0.21 6.52
CA LEU A 102 24.83 -0.88 5.48
C LEU A 102 25.60 -1.00 4.15
N LYS A 103 26.35 0.05 3.76
CA LYS A 103 27.23 0.02 2.59
C LYS A 103 28.36 -1.00 2.73
N ARG A 104 29.00 -1.12 3.92
CA ARG A 104 30.03 -2.12 4.18
C ARG A 104 29.52 -3.54 3.95
N LEU A 105 28.32 -3.85 4.43
CA LEU A 105 27.66 -5.13 4.16
C LEU A 105 27.39 -5.32 2.66
N GLY A 106 26.95 -4.27 1.98
CA GLY A 106 26.70 -4.27 0.53
C GLY A 106 27.96 -4.54 -0.30
N THR A 107 29.15 -4.19 0.19
CA THR A 107 30.44 -4.50 -0.46
C THR A 107 30.95 -5.92 -0.14
N GLY A 108 30.21 -6.71 0.67
CA GLY A 108 30.57 -8.08 1.01
C GLY A 108 31.52 -8.20 2.19
N GLU A 109 31.64 -7.19 3.04
CA GLU A 109 32.38 -7.28 4.30
C GLU A 109 31.74 -8.28 5.25
N ASP A 110 32.54 -8.97 6.06
CA ASP A 110 32.03 -9.99 7.00
C ASP A 110 31.04 -9.40 8.01
N LEU A 111 29.85 -9.99 8.10
CA LEU A 111 28.78 -9.54 8.99
C LEU A 111 29.22 -9.49 10.47
N GLY A 112 30.04 -10.45 10.91
CA GLY A 112 30.52 -10.50 12.30
C GLY A 112 31.39 -9.31 12.63
N ALA A 113 32.34 -8.98 11.74
CA ALA A 113 33.23 -7.83 11.90
C ALA A 113 32.45 -6.50 11.89
N VAL A 114 31.51 -6.35 10.94
CA VAL A 114 30.67 -5.15 10.85
C VAL A 114 29.79 -5.01 12.11
N ARG A 115 29.28 -6.10 12.63
CA ARG A 115 28.44 -6.11 13.86
C ARG A 115 29.24 -5.73 15.11
N GLU A 116 30.48 -6.18 15.26
CA GLU A 116 31.34 -5.78 16.38
C GLU A 116 31.61 -4.27 16.36
N ASP A 117 31.96 -3.72 15.19
CA ASP A 117 32.15 -2.29 15.02
C ASP A 117 30.86 -1.51 15.30
N PHE A 118 29.73 -2.00 14.79
CA PHE A 118 28.42 -1.41 15.01
C PHE A 118 28.07 -1.36 16.51
N ALA A 119 28.17 -2.47 17.21
CA ALA A 119 27.84 -2.56 18.63
C ALA A 119 28.72 -1.63 19.49
N SER A 120 29.95 -1.28 19.02
CA SER A 120 30.82 -0.33 19.70
C SER A 120 30.35 1.12 19.60
N GLN A 121 29.57 1.46 18.56
CA GLN A 121 29.14 2.82 18.25
C GLN A 121 27.65 3.06 18.57
N PHE A 122 26.83 2.00 18.48
CA PHE A 122 25.40 2.06 18.70
C PHE A 122 24.98 1.15 19.86
N ALA A 123 24.60 1.75 20.98
CA ALA A 123 24.01 1.01 22.10
C ALA A 123 22.56 0.55 21.78
N HIS A 124 21.87 1.34 20.98
CA HIS A 124 20.52 1.06 20.48
C HIS A 124 20.28 1.82 19.19
N VAL A 125 19.34 1.34 18.37
CA VAL A 125 18.90 1.95 17.12
C VAL A 125 17.39 2.01 17.08
N GLU A 126 16.84 3.16 16.68
CA GLU A 126 15.42 3.34 16.48
C GLU A 126 14.98 2.85 15.09
N ALA A 127 13.75 2.36 14.99
CA ALA A 127 13.16 1.94 13.72
C ALA A 127 13.17 3.06 12.66
N SER A 128 12.94 4.30 13.10
CA SER A 128 12.99 5.50 12.26
C SER A 128 14.39 5.79 11.69
N GLU A 129 15.46 5.53 12.45
CA GLU A 129 16.85 5.70 12.02
C GLU A 129 17.23 4.66 10.94
N ILE A 130 16.86 3.40 11.18
CA ILE A 130 17.06 2.30 10.20
C ILE A 130 16.40 2.67 8.89
N MET A 131 15.13 3.07 8.95
CA MET A 131 14.34 3.45 7.80
C MET A 131 14.96 4.64 7.04
N LYS A 132 15.35 5.70 7.75
CA LYS A 132 15.98 6.87 7.14
C LYS A 132 17.29 6.50 6.44
N ALA A 133 18.09 5.59 7.02
CA ALA A 133 19.33 5.12 6.44
C ALA A 133 19.08 4.32 5.14
N GLU A 134 18.15 3.37 5.13
CA GLU A 134 17.79 2.60 3.93
C GLU A 134 17.20 3.50 2.83
N GLN A 135 16.29 4.41 3.19
CA GLN A 135 15.72 5.39 2.25
C GLN A 135 16.79 6.32 1.70
N GLY A 136 17.78 6.70 2.52
CA GLY A 136 18.93 7.49 2.10
C GLY A 136 19.78 6.77 1.05
N LEU A 137 20.06 5.48 1.22
CA LEU A 137 20.78 4.66 0.24
C LEU A 137 20.05 4.61 -1.11
N MET A 138 18.73 4.47 -1.10
CA MET A 138 17.93 4.47 -2.32
C MET A 138 17.94 5.85 -3.02
N ARG A 139 17.85 6.94 -2.26
CA ARG A 139 17.97 8.31 -2.80
C ARG A 139 19.36 8.59 -3.40
N GLU A 140 20.41 7.95 -2.90
CA GLU A 140 21.76 8.02 -3.45
C GLU A 140 21.96 7.16 -4.70
N GLY A 141 20.93 6.42 -5.12
CA GLY A 141 20.92 5.65 -6.35
C GLY A 141 21.24 4.17 -6.19
N THR A 142 21.30 3.63 -4.97
CA THR A 142 21.38 2.18 -4.76
C THR A 142 20.10 1.53 -5.30
N PRO A 143 20.20 0.59 -6.27
CA PRO A 143 19.02 -0.06 -6.84
C PRO A 143 18.19 -0.81 -5.79
N LEU A 144 16.87 -0.74 -5.89
CA LEU A 144 15.94 -1.45 -4.98
C LEU A 144 16.27 -2.95 -4.87
N ALA A 145 16.63 -3.59 -5.99
CA ALA A 145 17.00 -5.01 -6.01
C ALA A 145 18.29 -5.30 -5.20
N GLU A 146 19.22 -4.36 -5.14
CA GLU A 146 20.46 -4.48 -4.35
C GLU A 146 20.14 -4.32 -2.86
N VAL A 147 19.35 -3.32 -2.49
CA VAL A 147 18.86 -3.13 -1.12
C VAL A 147 18.07 -4.35 -0.65
N GLN A 148 17.25 -4.94 -1.52
CA GLN A 148 16.48 -6.15 -1.25
C GLN A 148 17.36 -7.38 -0.97
N GLN A 149 18.41 -7.60 -1.76
CA GLN A 149 19.35 -8.73 -1.56
C GLN A 149 20.09 -8.64 -0.22
N LEU A 150 20.28 -7.44 0.30
CA LEU A 150 20.95 -7.19 1.57
C LEU A 150 19.98 -7.12 2.75
N CYS A 151 18.69 -7.23 2.50
CA CYS A 151 17.65 -7.04 3.52
C CYS A 151 17.82 -7.96 4.74
N ASP A 152 18.22 -9.22 4.52
CA ASP A 152 18.44 -10.18 5.61
C ASP A 152 19.74 -9.87 6.38
N LEU A 153 20.78 -9.39 5.69
CA LEU A 153 22.03 -8.93 6.31
C LEU A 153 21.80 -7.65 7.14
N HIS A 154 20.98 -6.72 6.64
CA HIS A 154 20.60 -5.52 7.39
C HIS A 154 19.84 -5.89 8.67
N SER A 155 18.87 -6.80 8.57
CA SER A 155 18.13 -7.30 9.73
C SER A 155 19.07 -7.95 10.76
N ALA A 156 19.98 -8.83 10.30
CA ALA A 156 20.95 -9.49 11.18
C ALA A 156 21.92 -8.51 11.86
N LEU A 157 22.24 -7.37 11.24
CA LEU A 157 23.06 -6.32 11.85
C LEU A 157 22.37 -5.72 13.10
N PHE A 158 21.06 -5.49 13.01
CA PHE A 158 20.29 -4.80 14.05
C PHE A 158 19.76 -5.72 15.14
N HIS A 159 19.85 -7.05 15.00
CA HIS A 159 19.44 -8.00 16.03
C HIS A 159 20.13 -7.74 17.37
N GLY A 160 19.35 -7.56 18.43
CA GLY A 160 19.81 -7.25 19.78
C GLY A 160 20.12 -5.76 20.02
N SER A 161 19.96 -4.91 19.01
CA SER A 161 20.27 -3.48 19.10
C SER A 161 19.04 -2.58 18.96
N THR A 162 17.87 -3.14 18.62
CA THR A 162 16.63 -2.37 18.57
C THR A 162 16.06 -2.14 19.97
N ILE A 163 15.44 -0.98 20.17
CA ILE A 163 14.80 -0.63 21.46
C ILE A 163 13.75 -1.67 21.84
N HIS A 164 13.00 -2.17 20.88
CA HIS A 164 11.95 -3.16 21.12
C HIS A 164 12.52 -4.47 21.71
N GLU A 165 13.58 -5.03 21.13
CA GLU A 165 14.23 -6.24 21.65
C GLU A 165 14.87 -6.03 23.04
N GLN A 166 15.46 -4.85 23.27
CA GLN A 166 16.06 -4.53 24.56
C GLN A 166 15.01 -4.42 25.67
N MET A 167 13.82 -3.92 25.36
CA MET A 167 12.71 -3.87 26.33
C MET A 167 12.15 -5.25 26.65
N GLU A 168 12.11 -6.18 25.70
CA GLU A 168 11.73 -7.56 25.97
C GLU A 168 12.78 -8.30 26.83
N SER A 169 14.05 -7.93 26.73
CA SER A 169 15.16 -8.64 27.37
C SER A 169 15.55 -8.13 28.76
N GLU A 170 15.21 -6.89 29.15
CA GLU A 170 15.67 -6.31 30.43
C GLU A 170 14.66 -5.40 31.14
N HIS A 171 14.35 -5.78 32.37
CA HIS A 171 13.66 -4.96 33.37
C HIS A 171 14.55 -3.88 34.02
N ALA A 172 15.70 -3.53 33.42
CA ALA A 172 16.65 -2.64 34.12
C ALA A 172 17.58 -1.86 33.15
N LYS A 173 17.26 -0.62 32.87
CA LYS A 173 18.15 0.56 32.84
C LYS A 173 17.35 1.85 32.56
N VAL A 174 17.28 2.72 33.55
CA VAL A 174 16.16 3.62 33.81
C VAL A 174 16.32 5.07 33.28
N GLU A 175 17.40 5.53 32.74
CA GLU A 175 17.57 6.99 32.56
C GLU A 175 17.81 7.53 31.13
N ALA A 176 18.27 6.73 30.19
CA ALA A 176 18.34 7.13 28.75
C ALA A 176 17.03 6.82 28.00
N VAL A 177 16.08 6.26 28.70
CA VAL A 177 14.88 5.57 28.25
C VAL A 177 13.64 6.49 28.22
N LEU A 178 13.65 7.70 28.80
CA LEU A 178 12.40 8.43 29.03
C LEU A 178 11.75 9.03 27.76
N GLU A 179 12.51 9.48 26.79
CA GLU A 179 11.93 9.95 25.50
C GLU A 179 11.65 8.80 24.52
N ALA A 180 12.56 7.83 24.42
CA ALA A 180 12.31 6.57 23.72
C ALA A 180 11.18 5.76 24.39
N GLN A 181 10.95 5.90 25.69
CA GLN A 181 9.84 5.29 26.42
C GLN A 181 8.45 5.79 26.01
N GLU A 182 8.27 7.05 25.63
CA GLU A 182 6.96 7.52 25.20
C GLU A 182 6.59 6.96 23.84
N LYS A 183 7.52 6.92 22.89
CA LYS A 183 7.33 6.33 21.56
C LYS A 183 7.12 4.82 21.61
N SER A 184 7.96 4.12 22.39
CA SER A 184 7.83 2.67 22.58
C SER A 184 6.58 2.28 23.37
N LYS A 185 6.15 3.08 24.36
CA LYS A 185 4.86 2.90 25.03
C LYS A 185 3.68 2.98 24.06
N SER A 186 3.77 3.81 23.03
CA SER A 186 2.73 3.89 21.99
C SER A 186 2.57 2.58 21.23
N VAL A 187 3.66 1.98 20.74
CA VAL A 187 3.61 0.70 20.00
C VAL A 187 3.08 -0.42 20.88
N VAL A 188 3.65 -0.61 22.09
CA VAL A 188 3.24 -1.65 23.03
C VAL A 188 1.77 -1.48 23.40
N SER A 189 1.33 -0.24 23.67
CA SER A 189 -0.07 0.04 23.98
C SER A 189 -1.02 -0.35 22.84
N LEU A 190 -0.66 -0.09 21.57
CA LEU A 190 -1.47 -0.44 20.42
C LEU A 190 -1.49 -1.96 20.16
N ILE A 191 -0.34 -2.64 20.36
CA ILE A 191 -0.24 -4.10 20.27
C ILE A 191 -1.06 -4.78 21.37
N GLU A 192 -1.10 -4.25 22.58
CA GLU A 192 -1.89 -4.76 23.69
C GLU A 192 -3.39 -4.44 23.58
N THR A 193 -3.76 -3.45 22.79
CA THR A 193 -5.16 -3.06 22.57
C THR A 193 -5.90 -4.10 21.76
N VAL A 194 -6.71 -4.92 22.39
CA VAL A 194 -7.49 -5.98 21.75
C VAL A 194 -8.38 -5.39 20.66
N GLY A 195 -8.28 -5.95 19.45
CA GLY A 195 -9.00 -5.49 18.26
C GLY A 195 -8.30 -4.42 17.45
N HIS A 196 -7.23 -3.78 17.97
CA HIS A 196 -6.41 -2.88 17.18
C HIS A 196 -5.72 -3.60 16.02
N PRO A 197 -5.53 -2.99 14.82
CA PRO A 197 -4.88 -3.64 13.69
C PRO A 197 -3.48 -4.21 14.00
N LEU A 198 -2.65 -3.50 14.77
CA LEU A 198 -1.34 -4.01 15.17
C LEU A 198 -1.42 -5.19 16.14
N HIS A 199 -2.43 -5.24 17.02
CA HIS A 199 -2.71 -6.42 17.84
C HIS A 199 -3.00 -7.64 16.95
N GLN A 200 -3.92 -7.48 15.99
CA GLN A 200 -4.29 -8.54 15.06
C GLN A 200 -3.08 -9.07 14.27
N LEU A 201 -2.29 -8.17 13.69
CA LEU A 201 -1.09 -8.53 12.92
C LEU A 201 -0.04 -9.21 13.80
N THR A 202 0.13 -8.77 15.04
CA THR A 202 1.06 -9.39 16.00
C THR A 202 0.62 -10.81 16.37
N GLU A 203 -0.68 -11.05 16.60
CA GLU A 203 -1.19 -12.40 16.85
C GLU A 203 -1.04 -13.32 15.64
N GLU A 204 -1.21 -12.81 14.43
CA GLU A 204 -0.94 -13.54 13.19
C GLU A 204 0.55 -13.90 13.06
N ASN A 205 1.46 -13.00 13.42
CA ASN A 205 2.90 -13.26 13.45
C ASN A 205 3.28 -14.34 14.48
N LYS A 206 2.72 -14.28 15.69
CA LYS A 206 2.94 -15.32 16.71
C LYS A 206 2.45 -16.69 16.24
N ALA A 207 1.29 -16.73 15.59
CA ALA A 207 0.74 -17.97 15.06
C ALA A 207 1.55 -18.52 13.88
N LEU A 208 2.06 -17.66 12.99
CA LEU A 208 2.96 -18.03 11.91
C LEU A 208 4.28 -18.57 12.44
N ASP A 209 4.90 -17.90 13.41
CA ASP A 209 6.16 -18.34 14.02
C ASP A 209 6.02 -19.70 14.69
N ALA A 210 4.97 -19.92 15.49
CA ALA A 210 4.65 -21.22 16.07
C ALA A 210 4.43 -22.31 14.99
N LEU A 211 3.79 -21.98 13.87
CA LEU A 211 3.62 -22.88 12.75
C LEU A 211 4.96 -23.25 12.11
N ILE A 212 5.83 -22.27 11.86
CA ILE A 212 7.17 -22.47 11.31
C ILE A 212 7.99 -23.38 12.22
N GLU A 213 8.00 -23.12 13.53
CA GLU A 213 8.71 -23.95 14.50
C GLU A 213 8.20 -25.40 14.51
N SER A 214 6.91 -25.63 14.28
CA SER A 214 6.34 -26.97 14.17
C SER A 214 6.71 -27.70 12.86
N ILE A 215 6.99 -26.96 11.79
CA ILE A 215 7.32 -27.50 10.46
C ILE A 215 8.83 -27.74 10.29
N ARG A 216 9.68 -26.92 10.90
CA ARG A 216 11.13 -26.98 10.75
C ARG A 216 11.73 -28.37 11.02
N PRO A 217 11.36 -29.12 12.07
CA PRO A 217 11.79 -30.49 12.26
C PRO A 217 11.38 -31.41 11.09
N LYS A 218 10.17 -31.25 10.55
CA LYS A 218 9.70 -32.05 9.42
C LYS A 218 10.52 -31.76 8.14
N VAL A 219 10.96 -30.52 7.93
CA VAL A 219 11.83 -30.17 6.81
C VAL A 219 13.20 -30.80 6.99
N ALA A 220 13.79 -30.74 8.19
CA ALA A 220 15.07 -31.34 8.52
C ALA A 220 15.06 -32.87 8.32
N ASP A 221 13.99 -33.53 8.74
CA ASP A 221 13.78 -34.97 8.62
C ASP A 221 13.26 -35.39 7.23
N LYS A 222 13.07 -34.47 6.30
CA LYS A 222 12.50 -34.65 4.96
C LYS A 222 11.12 -35.33 4.97
N THR A 223 10.30 -35.01 5.98
CA THR A 223 8.92 -35.48 6.14
C THR A 223 7.87 -34.43 5.92
N ALA A 224 8.29 -33.17 5.74
CA ALA A 224 7.39 -32.07 5.39
C ALA A 224 6.67 -32.34 4.07
N THR A 225 5.44 -31.88 3.96
CA THR A 225 4.55 -32.15 2.82
C THR A 225 4.11 -30.85 2.13
N VAL A 226 3.44 -30.98 0.97
CA VAL A 226 2.80 -29.85 0.30
C VAL A 226 1.71 -29.22 1.18
N ASP A 227 1.09 -30.00 2.07
CA ASP A 227 0.10 -29.46 3.02
C ASP A 227 0.77 -28.53 4.05
N ASP A 228 2.00 -28.84 4.49
CA ASP A 228 2.77 -27.96 5.35
C ASP A 228 3.11 -26.63 4.61
N VAL A 229 3.49 -26.70 3.33
CA VAL A 229 3.67 -25.49 2.50
C VAL A 229 2.37 -24.70 2.38
N ASN A 230 1.24 -25.37 2.12
CA ASN A 230 -0.06 -24.71 2.00
C ASN A 230 -0.51 -24.08 3.33
N ALA A 231 -0.16 -24.66 4.47
CA ALA A 231 -0.40 -24.06 5.77
C ALA A 231 0.36 -22.74 5.93
N VAL A 232 1.64 -22.70 5.56
CA VAL A 232 2.45 -21.45 5.59
C VAL A 232 1.96 -20.44 4.56
N ARG A 233 1.46 -20.86 3.40
CA ARG A 233 0.94 -19.98 2.35
C ARG A 233 -0.21 -19.07 2.79
N GLN A 234 -0.89 -19.37 3.90
CA GLN A 234 -1.87 -18.43 4.49
C GLN A 234 -1.23 -17.05 4.79
N VAL A 235 0.08 -16.98 4.98
CA VAL A 235 0.82 -15.72 5.16
C VAL A 235 0.58 -14.72 4.03
N SER A 236 0.19 -15.18 2.84
CA SER A 236 -0.17 -14.27 1.74
C SER A 236 -1.32 -13.31 2.06
N VAL A 237 -2.22 -13.68 2.96
CA VAL A 237 -3.28 -12.77 3.45
C VAL A 237 -2.70 -11.73 4.41
N HIS A 238 -1.79 -12.12 5.30
CA HIS A 238 -1.07 -11.21 6.18
C HIS A 238 -0.27 -10.17 5.37
N TYR A 239 0.48 -10.63 4.38
CA TYR A 239 1.24 -9.75 3.48
C TYR A 239 0.34 -8.84 2.64
N ALA A 240 -0.86 -9.31 2.25
CA ALA A 240 -1.84 -8.47 1.58
C ALA A 240 -2.35 -7.35 2.49
N LYS A 241 -2.61 -7.62 3.78
CA LYS A 241 -3.00 -6.58 4.76
C LYS A 241 -1.94 -5.48 4.84
N LYS A 242 -0.66 -5.83 4.97
CA LYS A 242 0.42 -4.85 4.99
C LYS A 242 0.51 -4.07 3.67
N GLY A 243 0.48 -4.81 2.55
CA GLY A 243 0.59 -4.26 1.20
C GLY A 243 -0.52 -3.29 0.85
N ASP A 244 -1.72 -3.50 1.34
CA ASP A 244 -2.89 -2.69 1.00
C ASP A 244 -3.15 -1.58 2.05
N LEU A 245 -2.87 -1.86 3.33
CA LEU A 245 -3.28 -0.98 4.43
C LEU A 245 -2.14 -0.14 5.01
N LEU A 246 -0.90 -0.67 5.08
CA LEU A 246 0.20 0.00 5.76
C LEU A 246 1.18 0.67 4.79
N TYR A 247 1.75 -0.08 3.84
CA TYR A 247 2.82 0.44 2.97
C TYR A 247 2.40 1.63 2.12
N PRO A 248 1.23 1.60 1.42
CA PRO A 248 0.80 2.75 0.62
C PRO A 248 0.50 3.97 1.49
N HIS A 249 0.01 3.74 2.72
CA HIS A 249 -0.31 4.82 3.64
C HIS A 249 0.97 5.51 4.15
N LEU A 250 1.98 4.74 4.56
CA LEU A 250 3.30 5.28 4.92
C LEU A 250 3.92 6.07 3.77
N LYS A 251 3.85 5.54 2.54
CA LYS A 251 4.44 6.18 1.36
C LYS A 251 3.77 7.52 1.04
N VAL A 252 2.45 7.59 1.07
CA VAL A 252 1.70 8.75 0.54
C VAL A 252 1.46 9.82 1.60
N ALA A 253 1.05 9.42 2.81
CA ALA A 253 0.73 10.38 3.86
C ALA A 253 1.99 10.92 4.57
N TYR A 254 3.06 10.10 4.64
CA TYR A 254 4.23 10.38 5.47
C TYR A 254 5.56 10.43 4.71
N ASP A 255 5.55 10.24 3.37
CA ASP A 255 6.74 10.18 2.50
C ASP A 255 7.77 9.11 2.94
N ILE A 256 7.28 8.03 3.55
CA ILE A 256 8.08 6.92 4.06
C ILE A 256 7.99 5.77 3.07
N SER A 257 8.94 5.69 2.12
CA SER A 257 8.88 4.72 1.01
C SER A 257 9.98 3.66 1.02
N GLY A 258 11.14 3.94 1.62
CA GLY A 258 12.31 3.07 1.55
C GLY A 258 12.04 1.64 2.03
N PRO A 259 11.98 1.39 3.34
CA PRO A 259 11.80 0.04 3.89
C PRO A 259 10.46 -0.60 3.49
N SER A 260 9.37 0.20 3.40
CA SER A 260 8.07 -0.32 3.00
C SER A 260 8.10 -0.93 1.59
N MET A 261 8.82 -0.33 0.64
CA MET A 261 8.98 -0.84 -0.72
C MET A 261 9.81 -2.14 -0.76
N VAL A 262 10.90 -2.18 0.02
CA VAL A 262 11.74 -3.39 0.14
C VAL A 262 10.93 -4.53 0.76
N MET A 263 10.29 -4.30 1.91
CA MET A 263 9.48 -5.31 2.60
C MET A 263 8.32 -5.80 1.72
N TRP A 264 7.65 -4.91 1.00
CA TRP A 264 6.56 -5.28 0.08
C TRP A 264 7.05 -6.20 -1.05
N THR A 265 8.26 -5.94 -1.57
CA THR A 265 8.85 -6.77 -2.61
C THR A 265 9.21 -8.16 -2.05
N VAL A 266 9.81 -8.23 -0.85
CA VAL A 266 10.14 -9.48 -0.17
C VAL A 266 8.88 -10.29 0.16
N ASP A 267 7.81 -9.66 0.65
CA ASP A 267 6.51 -10.29 0.87
C ASP A 267 5.97 -10.96 -0.40
N GLY A 268 6.09 -10.25 -1.53
CA GLY A 268 5.72 -10.78 -2.85
C GLY A 268 6.54 -11.99 -3.25
N ASP A 269 7.85 -11.92 -3.07
CA ASP A 269 8.77 -13.00 -3.43
C ASP A 269 8.56 -14.25 -2.56
N ILE A 270 8.38 -14.11 -1.24
CA ILE A 270 8.06 -15.24 -0.34
C ILE A 270 6.76 -15.91 -0.77
N ARG A 271 5.72 -15.12 -1.00
CA ARG A 271 4.42 -15.62 -1.46
C ARG A 271 4.52 -16.40 -2.76
N ASP A 272 5.20 -15.83 -3.77
CA ASP A 272 5.31 -16.42 -5.10
C ASP A 272 6.13 -17.72 -5.05
N GLN A 273 7.25 -17.72 -4.33
CA GLN A 273 8.11 -18.90 -4.16
C GLN A 273 7.43 -20.02 -3.37
N LEU A 274 6.65 -19.71 -2.32
CA LEU A 274 5.80 -20.70 -1.63
C LEU A 274 4.75 -21.28 -2.59
N GLY A 275 4.17 -20.43 -3.47
CA GLY A 275 3.23 -20.84 -4.49
C GLY A 275 3.84 -21.82 -5.50
N ASP A 276 5.08 -21.58 -5.91
CA ASP A 276 5.82 -22.46 -6.83
C ASP A 276 6.29 -23.74 -6.15
N LEU A 277 6.72 -23.65 -4.89
CA LEU A 277 7.10 -24.82 -4.11
C LEU A 277 5.93 -25.79 -3.92
N ALA A 278 4.72 -25.27 -3.67
CA ALA A 278 3.52 -26.07 -3.55
C ALA A 278 3.13 -26.83 -4.84
N LYS A 279 3.55 -26.33 -6.00
CA LYS A 279 3.30 -26.96 -7.32
C LYS A 279 4.43 -27.92 -7.74
N SER A 280 5.58 -27.85 -7.09
CA SER A 280 6.76 -28.63 -7.46
C SER A 280 6.79 -30.02 -6.80
N SER A 281 7.57 -30.94 -7.39
CA SER A 281 7.68 -32.30 -6.88
C SER A 281 8.50 -32.37 -5.58
N GLN A 282 7.98 -33.03 -4.55
CA GLN A 282 8.61 -33.23 -3.24
C GLN A 282 9.87 -34.15 -3.25
N SER A 283 10.22 -34.76 -4.35
CA SER A 283 11.18 -35.87 -4.38
C SER A 283 12.66 -35.48 -4.44
N VAL A 284 13.00 -34.20 -4.29
CA VAL A 284 14.34 -33.63 -4.49
C VAL A 284 14.81 -32.91 -3.23
N ASP A 285 16.06 -33.17 -2.80
CA ASP A 285 16.69 -32.47 -1.67
C ASP A 285 16.58 -30.94 -1.78
N ASP A 286 16.58 -30.42 -2.98
CA ASP A 286 16.37 -29.00 -3.29
C ASP A 286 15.02 -28.48 -2.82
N TRP A 287 13.94 -29.28 -2.84
CA TRP A 287 12.62 -28.87 -2.35
C TRP A 287 12.65 -28.54 -0.86
N TYR A 288 13.28 -29.40 -0.03
CA TYR A 288 13.38 -29.19 1.42
C TYR A 288 14.29 -28.02 1.76
N ARG A 289 15.41 -27.86 1.05
CA ARG A 289 16.30 -26.71 1.21
C ARG A 289 15.57 -25.40 0.90
N ARG A 290 14.86 -25.33 -0.22
CA ARG A 290 14.06 -24.15 -0.59
C ARG A 290 12.96 -23.87 0.41
N PHE A 291 12.33 -24.91 0.97
CA PHE A 291 11.32 -24.72 1.99
C PHE A 291 11.92 -24.13 3.27
N ASP A 292 13.05 -24.64 3.74
CA ASP A 292 13.75 -24.10 4.92
C ASP A 292 14.19 -22.64 4.74
N GLU A 293 14.72 -22.31 3.57
CA GLU A 293 15.05 -20.92 3.22
C GLU A 293 13.82 -20.00 3.26
N LEU A 294 12.67 -20.46 2.78
CA LEU A 294 11.43 -19.68 2.80
C LEU A 294 10.88 -19.53 4.22
N LEU A 295 10.98 -20.54 5.07
CA LEU A 295 10.63 -20.46 6.49
C LEU A 295 11.51 -19.42 7.20
N THR A 296 12.81 -19.43 6.93
CA THR A 296 13.77 -18.47 7.49
C THR A 296 13.43 -17.05 7.05
N ARG A 297 13.19 -16.84 5.76
CA ARG A 297 12.79 -15.52 5.23
C ARG A 297 11.48 -15.02 5.83
N ALA A 298 10.52 -15.90 6.08
CA ALA A 298 9.27 -15.53 6.74
C ALA A 298 9.50 -15.11 8.20
N GLN A 299 10.38 -15.80 8.95
CA GLN A 299 10.76 -15.38 10.32
C GLN A 299 11.50 -14.03 10.33
N GLU A 300 12.43 -13.82 9.40
CA GLU A 300 13.09 -12.52 9.24
C GLU A 300 12.08 -11.40 8.93
N MET A 301 11.01 -11.73 8.20
CA MET A 301 9.95 -10.75 7.94
C MET A 301 9.16 -10.43 9.21
N ILE A 302 8.82 -11.44 10.04
CA ILE A 302 8.20 -11.21 11.36
C ILE A 302 9.07 -10.25 12.19
N TYR A 303 10.40 -10.49 12.24
CA TYR A 303 11.32 -9.61 12.94
C TYR A 303 11.25 -8.16 12.44
N LYS A 304 11.31 -7.95 11.11
CA LYS A 304 11.24 -6.62 10.49
C LYS A 304 9.92 -5.91 10.76
N GLU A 305 8.83 -6.65 10.78
CA GLU A 305 7.52 -6.09 11.13
C GLU A 305 7.47 -5.59 12.56
N GLN A 306 7.91 -6.42 13.51
CA GLN A 306 7.86 -6.09 14.92
C GLN A 306 8.82 -4.96 15.30
N ASN A 307 10.03 -4.95 14.71
CA ASN A 307 11.09 -4.03 15.11
C ASN A 307 11.21 -2.78 14.22
N ILE A 308 10.61 -2.78 13.02
CA ILE A 308 10.72 -1.65 12.09
C ILE A 308 9.34 -1.16 11.66
N LEU A 309 8.51 -2.00 11.03
CA LEU A 309 7.27 -1.56 10.42
C LEU A 309 6.22 -1.10 11.44
N PHE A 310 5.94 -1.92 12.46
CA PHE A 310 4.92 -1.61 13.46
C PHE A 310 5.25 -0.38 14.29
N PRO A 311 6.50 -0.20 14.78
CA PRO A 311 6.93 1.04 15.41
C PRO A 311 6.70 2.28 14.53
N ILE A 312 7.11 2.23 13.27
CA ILE A 312 6.95 3.35 12.33
C ILE A 312 5.46 3.67 12.11
N CYS A 313 4.62 2.65 11.92
CA CYS A 313 3.18 2.87 11.78
C CYS A 313 2.55 3.45 13.04
N ALA A 314 2.94 2.96 14.22
CA ALA A 314 2.43 3.45 15.49
C ALA A 314 2.85 4.90 15.80
N GLU A 315 4.05 5.29 15.38
CA GLU A 315 4.56 6.67 15.56
C GLU A 315 3.86 7.68 14.62
N ASN A 316 3.53 7.25 13.41
CA ASN A 316 3.07 8.17 12.38
C ASN A 316 1.55 8.21 12.21
N PHE A 317 0.84 7.08 12.34
CA PHE A 317 -0.59 7.03 12.04
C PHE A 317 -1.43 7.63 13.17
N SER A 318 -2.36 8.49 12.78
CA SER A 318 -3.36 9.05 13.70
C SER A 318 -4.39 8.01 14.15
N THR A 319 -5.09 8.30 15.23
CA THR A 319 -6.17 7.45 15.74
C THR A 319 -7.28 7.24 14.70
N GLU A 320 -7.63 8.28 13.95
CA GLU A 320 -8.64 8.22 12.89
C GLU A 320 -8.23 7.31 11.74
N GLU A 321 -6.96 7.33 11.36
CA GLU A 321 -6.41 6.44 10.34
C GLU A 321 -6.43 4.99 10.81
N TRP A 322 -6.11 4.73 12.07
CA TRP A 322 -6.24 3.40 12.65
C TRP A 322 -7.68 2.88 12.66
N TYR A 323 -8.69 3.75 12.89
CA TYR A 323 -10.09 3.35 12.77
C TYR A 323 -10.47 2.93 11.35
N GLN A 324 -9.97 3.64 10.33
CA GLN A 324 -10.21 3.26 8.94
C GLN A 324 -9.50 1.94 8.59
N ILE A 325 -8.25 1.79 9.00
CA ILE A 325 -7.49 0.53 8.83
C ILE A 325 -8.22 -0.63 9.51
N TYR A 326 -8.72 -0.44 10.75
CA TYR A 326 -9.53 -1.44 11.45
C TYR A 326 -10.78 -1.83 10.66
N LYS A 327 -11.51 -0.88 10.12
CA LYS A 327 -12.68 -1.12 9.26
C LYS A 327 -12.29 -1.97 8.06
N ASP A 328 -11.19 -1.62 7.40
CA ASP A 328 -10.74 -2.26 6.17
C ASP A 328 -10.20 -3.69 6.41
N THR A 329 -9.68 -4.01 7.62
CA THR A 329 -9.28 -5.38 7.96
C THR A 329 -10.43 -6.39 7.87
N ALA A 330 -11.68 -5.96 7.97
CA ALA A 330 -12.86 -6.81 7.82
C ALA A 330 -12.99 -7.44 6.42
N GLN A 331 -12.29 -6.91 5.42
CA GLN A 331 -12.31 -7.42 4.05
C GLN A 331 -11.38 -8.62 3.84
N TYR A 332 -10.57 -8.98 4.84
CA TYR A 332 -9.57 -10.04 4.74
C TYR A 332 -10.01 -11.29 5.50
N GLU A 333 -9.57 -12.44 4.97
CA GLU A 333 -9.80 -13.73 5.60
C GLU A 333 -9.03 -13.86 6.93
N GLU A 334 -9.59 -14.62 7.87
CA GLU A 334 -8.89 -15.04 9.08
C GLU A 334 -7.88 -16.13 8.72
N ILE A 335 -6.67 -16.05 9.27
CA ILE A 335 -5.57 -16.96 8.97
C ILE A 335 -4.96 -17.53 10.24
N PHE A 336 -4.30 -18.67 10.13
CA PHE A 336 -3.60 -19.36 11.23
C PHE A 336 -4.49 -19.61 12.47
N GLY A 337 -5.82 -19.59 12.32
CA GLY A 337 -6.76 -19.70 13.44
C GLY A 337 -6.94 -18.42 14.27
N VAL A 338 -6.27 -17.34 13.89
CA VAL A 338 -6.41 -16.02 14.55
C VAL A 338 -7.68 -15.34 14.04
N LYS A 339 -8.61 -15.07 14.95
CA LYS A 339 -9.88 -14.43 14.64
C LYS A 339 -9.79 -12.92 14.76
N ARG A 340 -10.53 -12.23 13.89
CA ARG A 340 -10.70 -10.79 14.03
C ARG A 340 -11.48 -10.49 15.33
N THR A 341 -10.92 -9.61 16.14
CA THR A 341 -11.55 -9.17 17.40
C THR A 341 -12.13 -7.76 17.25
N ALA A 342 -13.28 -7.51 17.86
CA ALA A 342 -13.89 -6.18 17.88
C ALA A 342 -13.01 -5.17 18.62
N TRP A 343 -12.94 -3.96 18.07
CA TRP A 343 -12.36 -2.78 18.72
C TRP A 343 -13.47 -1.76 19.00
N PRO A 344 -14.06 -1.77 20.23
CA PRO A 344 -15.28 -1.02 20.54
C PRO A 344 -15.15 0.49 20.31
N GLU A 345 -13.97 1.04 20.57
CA GLU A 345 -13.67 2.46 20.37
C GLU A 345 -13.77 2.84 18.88
N ALA A 346 -13.13 2.07 18.00
CA ALA A 346 -13.20 2.27 16.56
C ALA A 346 -14.64 2.09 16.03
N GLU A 347 -15.36 1.08 16.50
CA GLU A 347 -16.76 0.84 16.09
C GLU A 347 -17.66 2.02 16.46
N THR A 348 -17.47 2.58 17.66
CA THR A 348 -18.21 3.76 18.11
C THR A 348 -17.89 4.99 17.29
N ALA A 349 -16.59 5.24 17.02
CA ALA A 349 -16.15 6.37 16.22
C ALA A 349 -16.67 6.31 14.78
N LEU A 350 -16.57 5.13 14.15
CA LEU A 350 -17.03 4.90 12.77
C LEU A 350 -18.55 5.03 12.65
N ALA A 351 -19.34 4.53 13.62
CA ALA A 351 -20.79 4.70 13.65
C ALA A 351 -21.20 6.17 13.73
N THR A 352 -20.45 6.99 14.48
CA THR A 352 -20.72 8.43 14.60
C THR A 352 -20.39 9.20 13.31
N GLN A 353 -19.42 8.77 12.53
CA GLN A 353 -19.08 9.38 11.23
C GLN A 353 -20.19 9.13 10.19
N THR A 354 -20.79 7.94 10.19
CA THR A 354 -21.88 7.58 9.26
C THR A 354 -23.14 8.44 9.46
N THR A 355 -23.42 8.88 10.68
CA THR A 355 -24.61 9.72 10.99
C THR A 355 -24.45 11.20 10.60
N LYS A 356 -23.25 11.69 10.37
CA LYS A 356 -23.01 13.09 9.97
C LYS A 356 -23.16 13.36 8.47
N ALA A 357 -23.25 12.33 7.64
CA ALA A 357 -23.40 12.45 6.18
C ALA A 357 -24.86 12.64 5.69
N SER A 358 -25.85 12.68 6.58
CA SER A 358 -27.29 12.78 6.23
C SER A 358 -27.82 14.19 6.47
N GLY A 359 -27.52 15.11 5.54
CA GLY A 359 -28.09 16.46 5.60
C GLY A 359 -28.18 17.10 4.21
N ASP A 360 -29.41 17.25 3.78
CA ASP A 360 -29.91 18.09 2.71
C ASP A 360 -29.81 17.60 1.26
N ASP A 361 -30.98 17.70 0.60
CA ASP A 361 -31.40 17.41 -0.77
C ASP A 361 -30.29 17.56 -1.85
N ASN A 362 -29.36 16.60 -1.88
CA ASN A 362 -28.19 16.62 -2.75
C ASN A 362 -28.51 15.89 -4.07
N THR A 363 -29.41 16.48 -4.85
CA THR A 363 -29.79 15.97 -6.18
C THR A 363 -28.78 16.38 -7.24
N ILE A 364 -28.22 15.41 -7.95
CA ILE A 364 -27.32 15.60 -9.08
C ILE A 364 -28.13 15.56 -10.37
N ALA A 365 -28.10 16.65 -11.14
CA ALA A 365 -28.69 16.67 -12.47
C ALA A 365 -27.75 15.98 -13.48
N LEU A 366 -28.28 15.02 -14.23
CA LEU A 366 -27.59 14.29 -15.29
C LEU A 366 -28.31 14.51 -16.62
N ILE A 367 -27.68 14.20 -17.75
CA ILE A 367 -28.28 14.35 -19.09
C ILE A 367 -29.58 13.51 -19.20
N GLY A 368 -29.61 12.35 -18.58
CA GLY A 368 -30.75 11.41 -18.64
C GLY A 368 -31.76 11.57 -17.49
N GLY A 369 -31.62 12.59 -16.61
CA GLY A 369 -32.48 12.76 -15.44
C GLY A 369 -31.77 13.32 -14.24
N SER A 370 -32.31 13.08 -13.02
CA SER A 370 -31.70 13.51 -11.78
C SER A 370 -31.72 12.38 -10.76
N LEU A 371 -30.69 12.28 -9.95
CA LEU A 371 -30.54 11.30 -8.87
C LEU A 371 -30.07 12.01 -7.60
N THR A 372 -30.54 11.55 -6.45
CA THR A 372 -29.87 11.92 -5.21
C THR A 372 -28.52 11.22 -5.13
N VAL A 373 -27.58 11.75 -4.31
CA VAL A 373 -26.29 11.08 -4.06
C VAL A 373 -26.50 9.65 -3.57
N ASP A 374 -27.48 9.43 -2.69
CA ASP A 374 -27.81 8.11 -2.16
C ASP A 374 -28.31 7.16 -3.27
N GLN A 375 -29.17 7.65 -4.19
CA GLN A 375 -29.64 6.86 -5.33
C GLN A 375 -28.47 6.51 -6.27
N LEU A 376 -27.61 7.46 -6.58
CA LEU A 376 -26.43 7.22 -7.41
C LEU A 376 -25.49 6.19 -6.77
N ASN A 377 -25.21 6.34 -5.48
CA ASN A 377 -24.37 5.41 -4.72
C ASN A 377 -24.99 4.01 -4.67
N ALA A 378 -26.27 3.91 -4.36
CA ALA A 378 -26.99 2.63 -4.33
C ALA A 378 -26.98 1.95 -5.70
N MET A 379 -27.19 2.72 -6.79
CA MET A 379 -27.15 2.22 -8.17
C MET A 379 -25.76 1.66 -8.51
N LEU A 380 -24.70 2.40 -8.21
CA LEU A 380 -23.32 1.98 -8.46
C LEU A 380 -22.97 0.72 -7.65
N ASN A 381 -23.45 0.63 -6.40
CA ASN A 381 -23.22 -0.53 -5.53
C ASN A 381 -24.06 -1.76 -5.93
N THR A 382 -25.14 -1.58 -6.70
CA THR A 382 -25.98 -2.69 -7.21
C THR A 382 -25.36 -3.33 -8.46
N MET A 383 -24.39 -2.68 -9.13
CA MET A 383 -23.76 -3.24 -10.30
C MET A 383 -23.00 -4.53 -9.94
N PRO A 384 -23.21 -5.66 -10.67
CA PRO A 384 -22.55 -6.93 -10.37
C PRO A 384 -21.08 -6.93 -10.87
N MET A 385 -20.35 -5.88 -10.58
CA MET A 385 -18.93 -5.69 -10.94
C MET A 385 -18.29 -4.69 -9.99
N GLU A 386 -16.97 -4.77 -9.86
CA GLU A 386 -16.20 -3.73 -9.18
C GLU A 386 -16.00 -2.55 -10.14
N VAL A 387 -16.21 -1.36 -9.63
CA VAL A 387 -16.04 -0.10 -10.35
C VAL A 387 -15.03 0.74 -9.60
N THR A 388 -13.95 1.15 -10.24
CA THR A 388 -12.97 2.10 -9.69
C THR A 388 -12.79 3.25 -10.66
N PHE A 389 -12.81 4.49 -10.17
CA PHE A 389 -12.51 5.67 -10.96
C PHE A 389 -11.28 6.39 -10.42
N VAL A 390 -10.31 6.59 -11.33
CA VAL A 390 -9.09 7.37 -11.14
C VAL A 390 -9.20 8.61 -12.01
N ASP A 391 -8.96 9.79 -11.46
CA ASP A 391 -9.06 11.03 -12.23
C ASP A 391 -7.83 11.29 -13.13
N HIS A 392 -7.87 12.42 -13.84
CA HIS A 392 -6.79 12.82 -14.76
C HIS A 392 -5.48 13.21 -14.06
N GLU A 393 -5.50 13.41 -12.74
CA GLU A 393 -4.33 13.62 -11.90
C GLU A 393 -3.80 12.31 -11.28
N ASP A 394 -4.31 11.17 -11.74
CA ASP A 394 -3.96 9.81 -11.31
C ASP A 394 -4.38 9.50 -9.86
N ILE A 395 -5.36 10.25 -9.33
CA ILE A 395 -5.86 10.08 -7.97
C ILE A 395 -7.09 9.18 -7.94
N ASN A 396 -7.09 8.19 -7.05
CA ASN A 396 -8.26 7.35 -6.80
C ASN A 396 -9.39 8.19 -6.21
N ARG A 397 -10.49 8.36 -6.94
CA ARG A 397 -11.64 9.18 -6.52
C ARG A 397 -12.83 8.38 -6.05
N TYR A 398 -13.01 7.19 -6.58
CA TYR A 398 -14.20 6.39 -6.27
C TYR A 398 -13.94 4.91 -6.49
N PHE A 399 -14.54 4.10 -5.65
CA PHE A 399 -14.87 2.71 -5.93
C PHE A 399 -16.21 2.35 -5.29
N ASN A 400 -17.00 1.50 -5.96
CA ASN A 400 -18.27 1.05 -5.43
C ASN A 400 -18.05 0.11 -4.22
N ASP A 401 -19.09 -0.07 -3.40
CA ASP A 401 -19.11 -1.04 -2.29
C ASP A 401 -19.52 -2.44 -2.80
N GLY A 402 -19.36 -3.48 -1.97
CA GLY A 402 -19.72 -4.87 -2.29
C GLY A 402 -18.52 -5.81 -2.28
N GLU A 403 -18.77 -7.07 -2.68
CA GLU A 403 -17.73 -8.09 -2.76
C GLU A 403 -16.65 -7.68 -3.76
N LYS A 404 -15.39 -7.79 -3.32
CA LYS A 404 -14.22 -7.38 -4.09
C LYS A 404 -13.30 -8.56 -4.43
N VAL A 405 -12.98 -8.70 -5.70
CA VAL A 405 -11.88 -9.57 -6.16
C VAL A 405 -10.54 -8.97 -5.77
N PHE A 406 -10.41 -7.66 -5.97
CA PHE A 406 -9.28 -6.85 -5.49
C PHE A 406 -9.74 -6.04 -4.28
N LYS A 407 -9.08 -6.23 -3.14
CA LYS A 407 -9.37 -5.44 -1.95
C LYS A 407 -9.15 -3.95 -2.22
N ARG A 408 -10.09 -3.12 -1.78
CA ARG A 408 -10.08 -1.67 -1.98
C ARG A 408 -10.24 -1.00 -0.61
N PRO A 409 -9.15 -0.75 0.12
CA PRO A 409 -9.24 -0.05 1.40
C PRO A 409 -9.76 1.37 1.18
N THR A 410 -10.62 1.87 2.06
CA THR A 410 -11.15 3.23 1.98
C THR A 410 -10.05 4.27 2.04
N THR A 411 -8.94 3.94 2.69
CA THR A 411 -7.73 4.76 2.73
C THR A 411 -7.04 4.91 1.36
N ALA A 412 -7.43 4.16 0.33
CA ALA A 412 -6.93 4.35 -1.04
C ALA A 412 -7.57 5.56 -1.74
N ILE A 413 -8.72 6.05 -1.27
CA ILE A 413 -9.36 7.25 -1.82
C ILE A 413 -8.50 8.48 -1.52
N GLY A 414 -8.31 9.31 -2.53
CA GLY A 414 -7.46 10.50 -2.47
C GLY A 414 -5.97 10.22 -2.67
N ARG A 415 -5.56 8.96 -2.83
CA ARG A 415 -4.17 8.59 -3.10
C ARG A 415 -3.91 8.47 -4.60
N ASP A 416 -2.66 8.71 -4.94
CA ASP A 416 -2.08 8.35 -6.24
C ASP A 416 -2.29 6.85 -6.52
N VAL A 417 -2.84 6.51 -7.68
CA VAL A 417 -3.15 5.14 -8.07
C VAL A 417 -1.92 4.23 -8.08
N TYR A 418 -0.76 4.78 -8.44
CA TYR A 418 0.48 4.01 -8.50
C TYR A 418 0.95 3.55 -7.13
N SER A 419 0.65 4.34 -6.09
CA SER A 419 0.96 3.98 -4.70
C SER A 419 0.23 2.73 -4.19
N CYS A 420 -0.88 2.37 -4.85
CA CYS A 420 -1.68 1.19 -4.51
C CYS A 420 -1.18 -0.09 -5.19
N HIS A 421 -0.11 -0.01 -5.99
CA HIS A 421 0.40 -1.14 -6.76
C HIS A 421 1.82 -1.51 -6.32
N PRO A 422 2.13 -2.84 -6.29
CA PRO A 422 3.50 -3.29 -6.07
C PRO A 422 4.45 -2.73 -7.15
N PRO A 423 5.74 -2.54 -6.85
CA PRO A 423 6.72 -1.99 -7.80
C PRO A 423 6.77 -2.69 -9.15
N LYS A 424 6.51 -4.01 -9.18
CA LYS A 424 6.47 -4.80 -10.43
C LYS A 424 5.27 -4.48 -11.32
N VAL A 425 4.17 -3.96 -10.75
CA VAL A 425 2.91 -3.67 -11.46
C VAL A 425 2.81 -2.19 -11.83
N GLU A 426 3.39 -1.31 -11.02
CA GLU A 426 3.33 0.14 -11.21
C GLU A 426 3.70 0.59 -12.64
N PRO A 427 4.80 0.12 -13.29
CA PRO A 427 5.15 0.54 -14.64
C PRO A 427 4.08 0.17 -15.68
N ILE A 428 3.40 -0.97 -15.49
CA ILE A 428 2.34 -1.42 -16.38
C ILE A 428 1.12 -0.51 -16.27
N VAL A 429 0.69 -0.21 -15.03
CA VAL A 429 -0.45 0.69 -14.77
C VAL A 429 -0.16 2.08 -15.33
N ARG A 430 1.06 2.58 -15.12
CA ARG A 430 1.52 3.87 -15.66
C ARG A 430 1.46 3.88 -17.18
N GLY A 431 1.96 2.83 -17.83
CA GLY A 431 1.91 2.69 -19.28
C GLY A 431 0.48 2.67 -19.85
N ILE A 432 -0.48 2.04 -19.15
CA ILE A 432 -1.90 2.04 -19.54
C ILE A 432 -2.46 3.46 -19.47
N ILE A 433 -2.33 4.12 -18.32
CA ILE A 433 -2.87 5.46 -18.10
C ILE A 433 -2.24 6.48 -19.08
N ASP A 434 -0.93 6.41 -19.27
CA ASP A 434 -0.24 7.28 -20.23
C ASP A 434 -0.72 7.08 -21.67
N SER A 435 -1.03 5.83 -22.07
CA SER A 435 -1.58 5.55 -23.40
C SER A 435 -2.99 6.16 -23.57
N PHE A 436 -3.81 6.15 -22.52
CA PHE A 436 -5.12 6.79 -22.51
C PHE A 436 -5.02 8.32 -22.56
N ARG A 437 -4.09 8.88 -21.80
CA ARG A 437 -3.84 10.33 -21.77
C ARG A 437 -3.36 10.85 -23.13
N LYS A 438 -2.51 10.09 -23.84
CA LYS A 438 -2.04 10.42 -25.19
C LYS A 438 -3.09 10.20 -26.27
N GLY A 439 -4.14 9.44 -25.98
CA GLY A 439 -5.14 9.04 -26.97
C GLY A 439 -4.71 7.89 -27.87
N ASP A 440 -3.65 7.17 -27.51
CA ASP A 440 -3.18 6.00 -28.26
C ASP A 440 -4.14 4.82 -28.12
N ARG A 441 -4.90 4.77 -27.02
CA ARG A 441 -5.91 3.75 -26.70
C ARG A 441 -7.02 4.35 -25.87
N ASP A 442 -8.19 3.71 -25.91
CA ASP A 442 -9.32 4.02 -25.03
C ASP A 442 -9.73 2.82 -24.17
N ASN A 443 -9.13 1.66 -24.40
CA ASN A 443 -9.47 0.44 -23.70
C ASN A 443 -8.26 -0.50 -23.58
N VAL A 444 -8.12 -1.14 -22.41
CA VAL A 444 -7.21 -2.26 -22.16
C VAL A 444 -7.95 -3.32 -21.39
N ALA A 445 -8.16 -4.48 -22.00
CA ALA A 445 -8.87 -5.60 -21.40
C ALA A 445 -7.88 -6.72 -21.00
N VAL A 446 -8.04 -7.24 -19.80
CA VAL A 446 -7.22 -8.32 -19.25
C VAL A 446 -8.12 -9.45 -18.76
N TRP A 447 -7.83 -10.67 -19.16
CA TRP A 447 -8.44 -11.88 -18.63
C TRP A 447 -7.51 -12.54 -17.63
N LEU A 448 -8.02 -12.86 -16.47
CA LEU A 448 -7.26 -13.54 -15.43
C LEU A 448 -8.09 -14.66 -14.77
N GLU A 449 -7.40 -15.59 -14.14
CA GLU A 449 -8.04 -16.63 -13.35
C GLU A 449 -7.60 -16.48 -11.87
N LYS A 450 -8.57 -16.49 -10.96
CA LYS A 450 -8.34 -16.49 -9.52
C LYS A 450 -9.20 -17.54 -8.87
N GLN A 451 -8.59 -18.43 -8.09
CA GLN A 451 -9.30 -19.52 -7.39
C GLN A 451 -10.16 -20.38 -8.34
N GLY A 452 -9.66 -20.61 -9.59
CA GLY A 452 -10.37 -21.38 -10.61
C GLY A 452 -11.54 -20.67 -11.30
N ARG A 453 -11.78 -19.39 -10.98
CA ARG A 453 -12.82 -18.54 -11.58
C ARG A 453 -12.23 -17.55 -12.57
N PRO A 454 -12.81 -17.39 -13.76
CA PRO A 454 -12.36 -16.41 -14.74
C PRO A 454 -12.87 -15.00 -14.37
N PHE A 455 -12.00 -14.02 -14.47
CA PHE A 455 -12.32 -12.60 -14.29
C PHE A 455 -11.96 -11.82 -15.54
N TYR A 456 -12.81 -10.85 -15.86
CA TYR A 456 -12.58 -9.86 -16.89
C TYR A 456 -12.29 -8.52 -16.21
N VAL A 457 -11.10 -7.98 -16.45
CA VAL A 457 -10.69 -6.64 -15.96
C VAL A 457 -10.59 -5.75 -17.17
N ASN A 458 -11.28 -4.62 -17.16
CA ASN A 458 -11.30 -3.68 -18.25
C ASN A 458 -10.95 -2.28 -17.76
N TYR A 459 -9.86 -1.74 -18.30
CA TYR A 459 -9.44 -0.35 -18.09
C TYR A 459 -9.91 0.47 -19.28
N MET A 460 -10.58 1.59 -19.02
CA MET A 460 -11.16 2.44 -20.06
C MET A 460 -10.84 3.90 -19.80
N ALA A 461 -10.45 4.62 -20.86
CA ALA A 461 -10.32 6.06 -20.80
C ALA A 461 -11.70 6.71 -20.65
N VAL A 462 -11.85 7.56 -19.65
CA VAL A 462 -13.05 8.40 -19.48
C VAL A 462 -12.76 9.77 -20.08
N ARG A 463 -13.63 10.20 -21.01
CA ARG A 463 -13.48 11.48 -21.69
C ARG A 463 -14.72 12.36 -21.51
N ASP A 464 -14.50 13.67 -21.49
CA ASP A 464 -15.59 14.63 -21.46
C ASP A 464 -16.26 14.80 -22.86
N GLN A 465 -17.24 15.66 -22.94
CA GLN A 465 -17.95 15.97 -24.21
C GLN A 465 -17.05 16.57 -25.29
N ASN A 466 -15.89 17.12 -24.91
CA ASN A 466 -14.91 17.68 -25.83
C ASN A 466 -13.78 16.67 -26.16
N ASN A 467 -13.96 15.40 -25.79
CA ASN A 467 -12.98 14.32 -25.93
C ASN A 467 -11.69 14.51 -25.11
N ASN A 468 -11.68 15.37 -24.09
CA ASN A 468 -10.55 15.47 -23.19
C ASN A 468 -10.55 14.29 -22.22
N TYR A 469 -9.38 13.71 -21.97
CA TYR A 469 -9.22 12.68 -20.96
C TYR A 469 -9.45 13.28 -19.55
N ILE A 470 -10.40 12.72 -18.81
CA ILE A 470 -10.76 13.16 -17.46
C ILE A 470 -10.48 12.08 -16.40
N GLY A 471 -10.09 10.88 -16.84
CA GLY A 471 -9.72 9.81 -15.90
C GLY A 471 -9.78 8.43 -16.53
N THR A 472 -9.48 7.42 -15.70
CA THR A 472 -9.55 6.00 -16.03
C THR A 472 -10.64 5.32 -15.21
N LEU A 473 -11.49 4.55 -15.87
CA LEU A 473 -12.45 3.64 -15.25
C LEU A 473 -11.89 2.22 -15.32
N GLU A 474 -11.79 1.55 -14.17
CA GLU A 474 -11.52 0.12 -14.07
C GLU A 474 -12.79 -0.62 -13.72
N LEU A 475 -13.14 -1.63 -14.49
CA LEU A 475 -14.22 -2.57 -14.20
C LEU A 475 -13.64 -3.97 -13.99
N VAL A 476 -14.06 -4.65 -12.91
CA VAL A 476 -13.70 -6.04 -12.65
C VAL A 476 -14.98 -6.87 -12.54
N GLN A 477 -15.11 -7.88 -13.40
CA GLN A 477 -16.28 -8.73 -13.44
C GLN A 477 -15.90 -10.20 -13.28
N ASP A 478 -16.58 -10.90 -12.38
CA ASP A 478 -16.54 -12.35 -12.29
C ASP A 478 -17.30 -12.94 -13.49
N MET A 479 -16.61 -13.72 -14.29
CA MET A 479 -17.17 -14.33 -15.51
C MET A 479 -17.59 -15.79 -15.32
N GLN A 480 -17.60 -16.29 -14.08
CA GLN A 480 -17.96 -17.68 -13.83
C GLN A 480 -19.39 -17.99 -14.29
N PHE A 481 -20.33 -17.06 -14.08
CA PHE A 481 -21.71 -17.22 -14.54
C PHE A 481 -21.80 -17.41 -16.06
N ALA A 482 -20.98 -16.70 -16.82
CA ALA A 482 -20.94 -16.83 -18.28
C ALA A 482 -20.32 -18.17 -18.69
N LYS A 483 -19.18 -18.55 -18.05
CA LYS A 483 -18.55 -19.86 -18.24
C LYS A 483 -19.53 -21.01 -17.99
N ASP A 484 -20.27 -20.96 -16.88
CA ASP A 484 -21.26 -21.97 -16.52
C ASP A 484 -22.44 -22.02 -17.50
N HIS A 485 -22.90 -20.85 -17.94
CA HIS A 485 -23.98 -20.76 -18.92
C HIS A 485 -23.60 -21.44 -20.24
N PHE A 486 -22.46 -21.07 -20.81
CA PHE A 486 -22.00 -21.63 -22.08
C PHE A 486 -21.50 -23.08 -21.98
N ALA A 487 -21.10 -23.54 -20.81
CA ALA A 487 -20.77 -24.95 -20.58
C ALA A 487 -22.02 -25.87 -20.59
N ARG A 488 -23.18 -25.34 -20.15
CA ARG A 488 -24.45 -26.07 -20.12
C ARG A 488 -25.16 -26.12 -21.49
N THR A 489 -24.80 -25.24 -22.40
CA THR A 489 -25.41 -25.14 -23.73
C THR A 489 -24.66 -25.92 -24.80
N LYS A 490 -23.59 -26.61 -24.44
CA LYS A 490 -22.89 -27.61 -25.26
C LYS A 490 -23.29 -29.02 -24.86
#